data_7b1bd1f95fb65771c6504c406a6f190b
#
_entry.id   7b1bd1f95fb65771c6504c406a6f190b
#
_cell.length_a   1.000
_cell.length_b   1.000
_cell.length_c   1.000
_cell.angle_alpha   90.00
_cell.angle_beta   90.00
_cell.angle_gamma   90.00
#
_symmetry.space_group_name_H-M   'P 1'
#
loop_
_entity.id
_entity.type
_entity.pdbx_description
1 polymer ?
#
loop_
_entity_poly.entity_id
_entity_poly.type
_entity_poly.pdbx_seq_one_letter_code
_entity_poly.pdbx_strand_id
1 'polypeptide(L)'
;MAISLLPDNPGAWTFHRFQDLYAIGREEREKLQLEAVRINFARMRNRIPALKKLADRQGVERIDRIEDVLPVCFDHRVLKNYPIQIIENRDFPKLTSWLNKLTAHDLSRVDLSGLTTIEEWLRRLEAFGMLVTYSSGTTGKLSFVPRSIDEFGAWRAHFFNVNHAANGVNPYTTKLPTFFPGYRGGYQTMLKMMSLFNVEMAGGPEHYHTLYNSHIPADLMALSGRMQSAEDKGEIERLGFDPALLEQRRTMLEQGRRKDQDLQAWFSKLIQQFKGQRVKIGGTFADLYRVARAGLDQGMRCEFAPGSILTGGGGMKGYKDAPADWEDQVKTFFGVARLGNQYGFSENIGNAPLCDAGFFHFMPYTVPILMDADGKALPSAGVQKGRLALVDPIPTSYWGGFVSGDEVTMHWEEDCPCGWKGPRAAKTIRRFAESEGGDDKITCAGSQQAYNEFMEFVAGDA
;
A
#
# COMPACT_ATOMS: atom_id res chain seq x y z
N MET A 1 2.44 7.49 -32.10
CA MET A 1 0.97 7.37 -32.14
C MET A 1 0.42 7.74 -30.79
N ALA A 2 -0.64 8.57 -30.73
CA ALA A 2 -1.34 8.84 -29.49
C ALA A 2 -1.94 7.52 -28.96
N ILE A 3 -1.78 7.24 -27.67
CA ILE A 3 -2.41 6.05 -27.05
C ILE A 3 -3.91 6.31 -26.92
N SER A 4 -4.72 5.31 -27.19
CA SER A 4 -6.16 5.39 -26.99
C SER A 4 -6.50 4.82 -25.61
N LEU A 5 -6.94 5.69 -24.71
CA LEU A 5 -7.35 5.32 -23.36
C LEU A 5 -8.87 5.41 -23.26
N LEU A 6 -9.51 4.31 -22.84
CA LEU A 6 -10.96 4.25 -22.67
C LEU A 6 -11.34 4.51 -21.21
N PRO A 7 -12.12 5.56 -20.93
CA PRO A 7 -12.47 5.93 -19.55
C PRO A 7 -13.31 4.89 -18.81
N ASP A 8 -14.00 4.03 -19.52
CA ASP A 8 -14.82 2.94 -18.96
C ASP A 8 -14.00 1.72 -18.50
N ASN A 9 -12.71 1.67 -18.89
CA ASN A 9 -11.78 0.60 -18.51
C ASN A 9 -10.41 1.15 -18.10
N PRO A 10 -10.31 1.91 -17.00
CA PRO A 10 -9.03 2.48 -16.54
C PRO A 10 -8.00 1.41 -16.12
N GLY A 11 -8.44 0.19 -15.78
CA GLY A 11 -7.53 -0.94 -15.56
C GLY A 11 -6.68 -1.28 -16.79
N ALA A 12 -7.22 -1.10 -17.99
CA ALA A 12 -6.47 -1.32 -19.24
C ALA A 12 -5.34 -0.29 -19.45
N TRP A 13 -5.44 0.90 -18.85
CA TRP A 13 -4.39 1.91 -18.97
C TRP A 13 -3.07 1.44 -18.37
N THR A 14 -3.10 0.59 -17.35
CA THR A 14 -1.92 0.06 -16.68
C THR A 14 -1.03 -0.79 -17.58
N PHE A 15 -1.54 -1.30 -18.71
CA PHE A 15 -0.77 -2.10 -19.66
C PHE A 15 0.02 -1.25 -20.67
N HIS A 16 -0.20 0.06 -20.72
CA HIS A 16 0.63 0.97 -21.51
C HIS A 16 1.98 1.23 -20.82
N ARG A 17 2.98 1.60 -21.60
CA ARG A 17 4.28 1.99 -21.05
C ARG A 17 4.12 3.28 -20.23
N PHE A 18 4.80 3.35 -19.10
CA PHE A 18 4.72 4.55 -18.24
C PHE A 18 5.15 5.84 -18.97
N GLN A 19 6.09 5.74 -19.92
CA GLN A 19 6.52 6.90 -20.72
C GLN A 19 5.39 7.47 -21.56
N ASP A 20 4.57 6.61 -22.17
CA ASP A 20 3.42 7.02 -22.96
C ASP A 20 2.34 7.64 -22.08
N LEU A 21 2.13 7.08 -20.89
CA LEU A 21 1.20 7.60 -19.90
C LEU A 21 1.62 9.00 -19.41
N TYR A 22 2.87 9.20 -19.04
CA TYR A 22 3.37 10.51 -18.59
C TYR A 22 3.57 11.52 -19.73
N ALA A 23 3.37 11.15 -20.99
CA ALA A 23 3.37 12.06 -22.12
C ALA A 23 1.99 12.73 -22.35
N ILE A 24 0.92 12.23 -21.71
CA ILE A 24 -0.44 12.76 -21.85
C ILE A 24 -0.49 14.19 -21.30
N GLY A 25 -0.97 15.13 -22.14
CA GLY A 25 -1.11 16.54 -21.74
C GLY A 25 -2.24 16.75 -20.72
N ARG A 26 -2.20 17.89 -20.05
CA ARG A 26 -3.10 18.21 -18.92
C ARG A 26 -4.58 18.12 -19.28
N GLU A 27 -5.00 18.77 -20.36
CA GLU A 27 -6.40 18.81 -20.77
C GLU A 27 -6.96 17.43 -21.06
N GLU A 28 -6.23 16.61 -21.83
CA GLU A 28 -6.61 15.25 -22.13
C GLU A 28 -6.64 14.37 -20.88
N ARG A 29 -5.63 14.48 -20.01
CA ARG A 29 -5.55 13.74 -18.75
C ARG A 29 -6.73 14.05 -17.82
N GLU A 30 -7.00 15.35 -17.56
CA GLU A 30 -8.09 15.79 -16.68
C GLU A 30 -9.46 15.33 -17.21
N LYS A 31 -9.67 15.40 -18.53
CA LYS A 31 -10.88 14.89 -19.17
C LYS A 31 -11.05 13.39 -18.99
N LEU A 32 -9.99 12.62 -19.25
CA LEU A 32 -9.99 11.16 -19.09
C LEU A 32 -10.23 10.77 -17.62
N GLN A 33 -9.58 11.46 -16.68
CA GLN A 33 -9.71 11.23 -15.25
C GLN A 33 -11.15 11.49 -14.77
N LEU A 34 -11.72 12.64 -15.11
CA LEU A 34 -13.09 12.97 -14.73
C LEU A 34 -14.08 11.93 -15.26
N GLU A 35 -13.96 11.56 -16.53
CA GLU A 35 -14.87 10.59 -17.15
C GLU A 35 -14.69 9.20 -16.53
N ALA A 36 -13.47 8.75 -16.26
CA ALA A 36 -13.21 7.47 -15.59
C ALA A 36 -13.78 7.43 -14.17
N VAL A 37 -13.61 8.50 -13.39
CA VAL A 37 -14.18 8.61 -12.03
C VAL A 37 -15.70 8.65 -12.07
N ARG A 38 -16.29 9.39 -13.01
CA ARG A 38 -17.75 9.46 -13.21
C ARG A 38 -18.35 8.09 -13.51
N ILE A 39 -17.78 7.37 -14.46
CA ILE A 39 -18.23 6.01 -14.85
C ILE A 39 -18.03 5.03 -13.69
N ASN A 40 -16.86 5.08 -13.03
CA ASN A 40 -16.58 4.20 -11.90
C ASN A 40 -17.55 4.46 -10.74
N PHE A 41 -17.79 5.71 -10.36
CA PHE A 41 -18.76 6.06 -9.33
C PHE A 41 -20.18 5.57 -9.68
N ALA A 42 -20.67 5.85 -10.88
CA ALA A 42 -21.99 5.40 -11.32
C ALA A 42 -22.14 3.88 -11.27
N ARG A 43 -21.08 3.14 -11.64
CA ARG A 43 -21.02 1.67 -11.59
C ARG A 43 -21.02 1.15 -10.15
N MET A 44 -20.23 1.78 -9.27
CA MET A 44 -19.98 1.30 -7.91
C MET A 44 -21.02 1.73 -6.89
N ARG A 45 -21.63 2.91 -7.08
CA ARG A 45 -22.57 3.51 -6.13
C ARG A 45 -23.67 2.55 -5.68
N ASN A 46 -24.24 1.79 -6.61
CA ASN A 46 -25.35 0.87 -6.29
C ASN A 46 -24.89 -0.58 -6.01
N ARG A 47 -23.62 -0.89 -6.21
CA ARG A 47 -23.05 -2.23 -6.00
C ARG A 47 -22.36 -2.38 -4.65
N ILE A 48 -21.84 -1.27 -4.10
CA ILE A 48 -21.14 -1.26 -2.81
C ILE A 48 -22.08 -0.63 -1.77
N PRO A 49 -22.64 -1.42 -0.83
CA PRO A 49 -23.62 -0.91 0.15
C PRO A 49 -23.12 0.30 0.96
N ALA A 50 -21.84 0.28 1.35
CA ALA A 50 -21.22 1.38 2.07
C ALA A 50 -21.15 2.66 1.23
N LEU A 51 -20.72 2.57 -0.05
CA LEU A 51 -20.67 3.72 -0.94
C LEU A 51 -22.06 4.28 -1.21
N LYS A 52 -23.05 3.39 -1.43
CA LYS A 52 -24.44 3.80 -1.62
C LYS A 52 -24.94 4.60 -0.41
N LYS A 53 -24.72 4.07 0.79
CA LYS A 53 -25.15 4.72 2.05
C LYS A 53 -24.52 6.09 2.21
N LEU A 54 -23.19 6.20 1.95
CA LEU A 54 -22.48 7.48 2.06
C LEU A 54 -22.98 8.48 1.01
N ALA A 55 -23.08 8.07 -0.26
CA ALA A 55 -23.55 8.92 -1.35
C ALA A 55 -24.98 9.45 -1.11
N ASP A 56 -25.90 8.57 -0.67
CA ASP A 56 -27.28 8.96 -0.36
C ASP A 56 -27.32 9.96 0.81
N ARG A 57 -26.49 9.78 1.86
CA ARG A 57 -26.42 10.68 3.01
C ARG A 57 -25.77 12.03 2.70
N GLN A 58 -24.80 12.05 1.80
CA GLN A 58 -24.11 13.28 1.35
C GLN A 58 -24.84 13.97 0.18
N GLY A 59 -25.92 13.38 -0.34
CA GLY A 59 -26.67 13.92 -1.47
C GLY A 59 -25.91 13.90 -2.79
N VAL A 60 -24.94 12.97 -2.95
CA VAL A 60 -24.14 12.85 -4.16
C VAL A 60 -24.77 11.81 -5.08
N GLU A 61 -25.42 12.26 -6.13
CA GLU A 61 -26.04 11.40 -7.13
C GLU A 61 -25.12 11.08 -8.30
N ARG A 62 -24.29 12.05 -8.69
CA ARG A 62 -23.35 11.97 -9.81
C ARG A 62 -22.13 12.85 -9.54
N ILE A 63 -21.08 12.61 -10.31
CA ILE A 63 -19.84 13.39 -10.30
C ILE A 63 -19.83 14.26 -11.56
N ASP A 64 -19.97 15.58 -11.43
CA ASP A 64 -19.89 16.53 -12.54
C ASP A 64 -18.51 17.16 -12.65
N ARG A 65 -17.86 17.43 -11.52
CA ARG A 65 -16.48 17.89 -11.39
C ARG A 65 -15.71 16.95 -10.49
N ILE A 66 -14.40 16.95 -10.59
CA ILE A 66 -13.57 16.00 -9.84
C ILE A 66 -13.70 16.17 -8.32
N GLU A 67 -13.91 17.41 -7.85
CA GLU A 67 -14.06 17.71 -6.43
C GLU A 67 -15.35 17.15 -5.82
N ASP A 68 -16.36 16.89 -6.64
CA ASP A 68 -17.66 16.34 -6.20
C ASP A 68 -17.51 14.93 -5.62
N VAL A 69 -16.35 14.28 -5.86
CA VAL A 69 -16.06 12.95 -5.31
C VAL A 69 -15.67 12.99 -3.82
N LEU A 70 -15.16 14.13 -3.33
CA LEU A 70 -14.62 14.21 -1.96
C LEU A 70 -15.61 13.82 -0.86
N PRO A 71 -16.90 14.22 -0.89
CA PRO A 71 -17.87 13.82 0.12
C PRO A 71 -18.14 12.31 0.19
N VAL A 72 -17.76 11.57 -0.86
CA VAL A 72 -17.93 10.12 -0.95
C VAL A 72 -16.61 9.35 -0.86
N CYS A 73 -15.49 10.03 -0.62
CA CYS A 73 -14.24 9.38 -0.31
C CYS A 73 -14.28 8.73 1.08
N PHE A 74 -13.72 7.53 1.18
CA PHE A 74 -13.53 6.84 2.45
C PHE A 74 -12.26 7.35 3.13
N ASP A 75 -12.22 7.33 4.44
CA ASP A 75 -10.96 7.43 5.18
C ASP A 75 -10.43 6.02 5.54
N HIS A 76 -9.20 5.98 6.02
CA HIS A 76 -8.51 4.73 6.38
C HIS A 76 -9.21 3.95 7.52
N ARG A 77 -10.15 4.56 8.26
CA ARG A 77 -10.89 3.92 9.35
C ARG A 77 -11.98 2.99 8.81
N VAL A 78 -12.53 3.28 7.64
CA VAL A 78 -13.64 2.52 7.04
C VAL A 78 -13.28 1.03 6.90
N LEU A 79 -12.08 0.74 6.41
CA LEU A 79 -11.61 -0.65 6.17
C LEU A 79 -11.19 -1.42 7.44
N LYS A 80 -11.36 -0.82 8.61
CA LYS A 80 -11.13 -1.44 9.92
C LYS A 80 -12.25 -1.13 10.93
N ASN A 81 -13.40 -0.67 10.43
CA ASN A 81 -14.54 -0.27 11.25
C ASN A 81 -15.46 -1.46 11.60
N TYR A 82 -14.86 -2.57 11.99
CA TYR A 82 -15.57 -3.72 12.56
C TYR A 82 -15.37 -3.77 14.07
N PRO A 83 -16.35 -4.29 14.85
CA PRO A 83 -16.15 -4.55 16.29
C PRO A 83 -14.99 -5.54 16.49
N ILE A 84 -14.07 -5.22 17.39
CA ILE A 84 -12.87 -6.07 17.62
C ILE A 84 -13.24 -7.47 18.10
N GLN A 85 -14.37 -7.57 18.80
CA GLN A 85 -14.92 -8.82 19.32
C GLN A 85 -15.17 -9.87 18.21
N ILE A 86 -15.44 -9.41 16.98
CA ILE A 86 -15.62 -10.33 15.84
C ILE A 86 -14.34 -11.13 15.57
N ILE A 87 -13.19 -10.46 15.62
CA ILE A 87 -11.86 -11.10 15.47
C ILE A 87 -11.57 -11.98 16.69
N GLU A 88 -11.81 -11.46 17.89
CA GLU A 88 -11.54 -12.16 19.15
C GLU A 88 -12.35 -13.43 19.31
N ASN A 89 -13.61 -13.41 18.88
CA ASN A 89 -14.53 -14.55 18.93
C ASN A 89 -14.44 -15.44 17.68
N ARG A 90 -13.60 -15.08 16.69
CA ARG A 90 -13.49 -15.82 15.42
C ARG A 90 -14.82 -15.93 14.69
N ASP A 91 -15.65 -14.87 14.76
CA ASP A 91 -16.98 -14.82 14.14
C ASP A 91 -16.83 -14.47 12.65
N PHE A 92 -16.37 -15.45 11.86
CA PHE A 92 -16.12 -15.26 10.42
C PHE A 92 -17.40 -14.95 9.62
N PRO A 93 -18.59 -15.47 9.97
CA PRO A 93 -19.85 -15.02 9.36
C PRO A 93 -20.06 -13.52 9.48
N LYS A 94 -19.90 -12.95 10.68
CA LYS A 94 -20.04 -11.52 10.89
C LYS A 94 -18.94 -10.72 10.22
N LEU A 95 -17.69 -11.19 10.25
CA LEU A 95 -16.57 -10.54 9.56
C LEU A 95 -16.80 -10.50 8.04
N THR A 96 -17.35 -11.57 7.47
CA THR A 96 -17.68 -11.64 6.04
C THR A 96 -18.87 -10.74 5.71
N SER A 97 -19.91 -10.68 6.57
CA SER A 97 -21.04 -9.77 6.43
C SER A 97 -20.60 -8.31 6.44
N TRP A 98 -19.69 -7.95 7.37
CA TRP A 98 -19.08 -6.63 7.41
C TRP A 98 -18.31 -6.32 6.12
N LEU A 99 -17.44 -7.23 5.66
CA LEU A 99 -16.65 -7.05 4.45
C LEU A 99 -17.54 -6.91 3.20
N ASN A 100 -18.67 -7.64 3.17
CA ASN A 100 -19.65 -7.59 2.08
C ASN A 100 -20.27 -6.20 1.89
N LYS A 101 -20.28 -5.35 2.92
CA LYS A 101 -20.73 -3.96 2.80
C LYS A 101 -19.72 -3.09 2.03
N LEU A 102 -18.46 -3.49 1.97
CA LEU A 102 -17.34 -2.72 1.42
C LEU A 102 -16.92 -3.15 0.01
N THR A 103 -17.53 -4.20 -0.52
CA THR A 103 -17.22 -4.73 -1.85
C THR A 103 -18.43 -4.75 -2.77
N ALA A 104 -18.16 -4.73 -4.09
CA ALA A 104 -19.16 -4.90 -5.14
C ALA A 104 -19.49 -6.37 -5.43
N HIS A 105 -18.80 -7.31 -4.78
CA HIS A 105 -18.99 -8.75 -4.91
C HIS A 105 -19.89 -9.27 -3.78
N ASP A 106 -20.75 -10.22 -4.11
CA ASP A 106 -21.60 -10.89 -3.13
C ASP A 106 -20.82 -12.02 -2.44
N LEU A 107 -20.44 -11.79 -1.18
CA LEU A 107 -19.73 -12.73 -0.34
C LEU A 107 -20.66 -13.67 0.46
N SER A 108 -21.98 -13.54 0.35
CA SER A 108 -22.94 -14.38 1.09
C SER A 108 -22.86 -15.86 0.72
N ARG A 109 -22.25 -16.17 -0.45
CA ARG A 109 -22.09 -17.51 -0.99
C ARG A 109 -20.77 -18.17 -0.59
N VAL A 110 -19.92 -17.49 0.16
CA VAL A 110 -18.64 -18.07 0.63
C VAL A 110 -18.94 -19.13 1.68
N ASP A 111 -18.44 -20.35 1.48
CA ASP A 111 -18.53 -21.38 2.50
C ASP A 111 -17.56 -21.08 3.65
N LEU A 112 -18.10 -20.73 4.80
CA LEU A 112 -17.35 -20.38 6.01
C LEU A 112 -17.25 -21.53 7.02
N SER A 113 -17.72 -22.72 6.67
CA SER A 113 -17.70 -23.88 7.55
C SER A 113 -16.27 -24.32 7.92
N GLY A 114 -16.08 -24.69 9.18
CA GLY A 114 -14.81 -25.25 9.69
C GLY A 114 -13.66 -24.25 9.81
N LEU A 115 -13.88 -22.95 9.60
CA LEU A 115 -12.83 -21.95 9.76
C LEU A 115 -12.51 -21.72 11.24
N THR A 116 -11.22 -21.71 11.57
CA THR A 116 -10.71 -21.51 12.92
C THR A 116 -9.74 -20.35 13.04
N THR A 117 -9.18 -19.87 11.91
CA THR A 117 -8.18 -18.82 11.87
C THR A 117 -8.50 -17.75 10.82
N ILE A 118 -8.00 -16.53 11.03
CA ILE A 118 -8.09 -15.43 10.05
C ILE A 118 -7.36 -15.82 8.76
N GLU A 119 -6.24 -16.51 8.88
CA GLU A 119 -5.49 -17.00 7.73
C GLU A 119 -6.32 -17.95 6.86
N GLU A 120 -7.09 -18.88 7.45
CA GLU A 120 -8.01 -19.76 6.72
C GLU A 120 -9.14 -18.99 6.06
N TRP A 121 -9.69 -18.00 6.75
CA TRP A 121 -10.71 -17.11 6.20
C TRP A 121 -10.20 -16.37 4.97
N LEU A 122 -9.00 -15.78 5.02
CA LEU A 122 -8.38 -15.10 3.88
C LEU A 122 -8.14 -16.04 2.71
N ARG A 123 -7.66 -17.27 2.96
CA ARG A 123 -7.49 -18.30 1.92
C ARG A 123 -8.82 -18.74 1.30
N ARG A 124 -9.87 -18.83 2.11
CA ARG A 124 -11.20 -19.19 1.62
C ARG A 124 -11.77 -18.09 0.71
N LEU A 125 -11.59 -16.83 1.07
CA LEU A 125 -11.95 -15.70 0.21
C LEU A 125 -11.12 -15.67 -1.07
N GLU A 126 -9.82 -15.93 -1.01
CA GLU A 126 -8.95 -16.01 -2.19
C GLU A 126 -9.42 -17.14 -3.14
N ALA A 127 -9.74 -18.30 -2.62
CA ALA A 127 -10.31 -19.40 -3.40
C ALA A 127 -11.68 -19.07 -4.03
N PHE A 128 -12.45 -18.18 -3.39
CA PHE A 128 -13.72 -17.67 -3.93
C PHE A 128 -13.52 -16.58 -5.00
N GLY A 129 -12.30 -16.11 -5.21
CA GLY A 129 -11.97 -15.04 -6.18
C GLY A 129 -11.77 -13.66 -5.56
N MET A 130 -11.71 -13.57 -4.21
CA MET A 130 -11.47 -12.33 -3.49
C MET A 130 -10.13 -12.34 -2.79
N LEU A 131 -9.13 -11.70 -3.38
CA LEU A 131 -7.82 -11.49 -2.76
C LEU A 131 -7.91 -10.38 -1.73
N VAL A 132 -8.29 -10.73 -0.49
CA VAL A 132 -8.31 -9.78 0.62
C VAL A 132 -6.92 -9.66 1.22
N THR A 133 -6.38 -8.45 1.19
CA THR A 133 -5.11 -8.13 1.87
C THR A 133 -5.38 -7.19 3.03
N TYR A 134 -4.42 -7.10 3.97
CA TYR A 134 -4.56 -6.18 5.10
C TYR A 134 -3.33 -5.30 5.29
N SER A 135 -3.55 -4.12 5.90
CA SER A 135 -2.48 -3.30 6.46
C SER A 135 -2.53 -3.36 7.99
N SER A 136 -1.34 -3.38 8.62
CA SER A 136 -1.23 -3.24 10.06
C SER A 136 -1.36 -1.77 10.43
N GLY A 137 -2.52 -1.37 10.96
CA GLY A 137 -2.70 -0.03 11.51
C GLY A 137 -1.98 0.14 12.85
N THR A 138 -1.65 1.39 13.20
CA THR A 138 -1.09 1.75 14.52
C THR A 138 -2.05 1.48 15.69
N THR A 139 -3.31 1.20 15.39
CA THR A 139 -4.41 0.99 16.37
C THR A 139 -4.62 -0.47 16.77
N GLY A 140 -3.80 -1.41 16.28
CA GLY A 140 -3.96 -2.84 16.57
C GLY A 140 -5.07 -3.55 15.79
N LYS A 141 -5.90 -2.82 15.02
CA LYS A 141 -6.87 -3.41 14.09
C LYS A 141 -6.30 -3.50 12.68
N LEU A 142 -6.55 -4.61 12.00
CA LEU A 142 -6.20 -4.78 10.58
C LEU A 142 -7.18 -4.01 9.70
N SER A 143 -6.68 -3.31 8.68
CA SER A 143 -7.52 -2.75 7.61
C SER A 143 -7.59 -3.76 6.48
N PHE A 144 -8.76 -4.33 6.20
CA PHE A 144 -8.95 -5.31 5.13
C PHE A 144 -9.36 -4.65 3.83
N VAL A 145 -8.60 -4.87 2.77
CA VAL A 145 -8.87 -4.34 1.43
C VAL A 145 -9.34 -5.48 0.52
N PRO A 146 -10.61 -5.48 0.09
CA PRO A 146 -11.20 -6.57 -0.70
C PRO A 146 -10.96 -6.37 -2.20
N ARG A 147 -9.88 -6.93 -2.75
CA ARG A 147 -9.61 -6.95 -4.19
C ARG A 147 -10.17 -8.19 -4.84
N SER A 148 -10.75 -8.03 -6.04
CA SER A 148 -11.07 -9.18 -6.88
C SER A 148 -9.81 -9.72 -7.56
N ILE A 149 -9.77 -11.02 -7.80
CA ILE A 149 -8.71 -11.65 -8.60
C ILE A 149 -8.72 -11.14 -10.05
N ASP A 150 -9.86 -10.64 -10.53
CA ASP A 150 -9.99 -10.05 -11.88
C ASP A 150 -9.18 -8.76 -12.03
N GLU A 151 -8.89 -8.05 -10.91
CA GLU A 151 -8.08 -6.83 -10.89
C GLU A 151 -6.57 -7.12 -10.87
N PHE A 152 -6.20 -8.37 -10.65
CA PHE A 152 -4.81 -8.77 -10.45
C PHE A 152 -3.92 -8.40 -11.64
N GLY A 153 -4.43 -8.55 -12.87
CA GLY A 153 -3.69 -8.18 -14.08
C GLY A 153 -3.33 -6.69 -14.12
N ALA A 154 -4.29 -5.82 -13.82
CA ALA A 154 -4.08 -4.37 -13.76
C ALA A 154 -3.14 -3.98 -12.62
N TRP A 155 -3.30 -4.58 -11.44
CA TRP A 155 -2.43 -4.34 -10.29
C TRP A 155 -0.98 -4.76 -10.56
N ARG A 156 -0.79 -5.93 -11.16
CA ARG A 156 0.52 -6.42 -11.60
C ARG A 156 1.17 -5.47 -12.63
N ALA A 157 0.42 -5.08 -13.67
CA ALA A 157 0.93 -4.19 -14.72
C ALA A 157 1.31 -2.82 -14.15
N HIS A 158 0.48 -2.26 -13.26
CA HIS A 158 0.81 -1.04 -12.53
C HIS A 158 2.10 -1.20 -11.72
N PHE A 159 2.22 -2.25 -10.91
CA PHE A 159 3.40 -2.49 -10.08
C PHE A 159 4.68 -2.60 -10.93
N PHE A 160 4.60 -3.23 -12.10
CA PHE A 160 5.73 -3.33 -13.04
C PHE A 160 6.09 -1.98 -13.64
N ASN A 161 5.10 -1.18 -14.05
CA ASN A 161 5.32 0.17 -14.57
C ASN A 161 5.98 1.08 -13.53
N VAL A 162 5.50 1.07 -12.29
CA VAL A 162 6.08 1.86 -11.20
C VAL A 162 7.52 1.42 -10.90
N ASN A 163 7.78 0.12 -10.86
CA ASN A 163 9.15 -0.38 -10.68
C ASN A 163 10.06 0.01 -11.83
N HIS A 164 9.57 -0.04 -13.08
CA HIS A 164 10.32 0.41 -14.25
C HIS A 164 10.63 1.91 -14.16
N ALA A 165 9.63 2.74 -13.87
CA ALA A 165 9.77 4.18 -13.73
C ALA A 165 10.73 4.56 -12.60
N ALA A 166 10.58 3.94 -11.42
CA ALA A 166 11.41 4.22 -10.26
C ALA A 166 12.87 3.78 -10.41
N ASN A 167 13.14 2.75 -11.20
CA ASN A 167 14.47 2.09 -11.22
C ASN A 167 15.16 2.09 -12.59
N GLY A 168 14.47 2.47 -13.67
CA GLY A 168 15.01 2.47 -15.03
C GLY A 168 15.19 1.08 -15.66
N VAL A 169 14.77 0.00 -14.98
CA VAL A 169 14.91 -1.38 -15.48
C VAL A 169 13.53 -1.98 -15.74
N ASN A 170 13.30 -2.41 -16.98
CA ASN A 170 12.04 -2.99 -17.38
C ASN A 170 11.88 -4.42 -16.84
N PRO A 171 10.94 -4.67 -15.88
CA PRO A 171 10.77 -5.98 -15.27
C PRO A 171 10.11 -7.02 -16.19
N TYR A 172 9.55 -6.61 -17.32
CA TYR A 172 9.02 -7.55 -18.32
C TYR A 172 10.12 -8.25 -19.10
N THR A 173 11.22 -7.54 -19.39
CA THR A 173 12.32 -8.03 -20.21
C THR A 173 13.56 -8.40 -19.42
N THR A 174 13.72 -7.89 -18.20
CA THR A 174 14.91 -8.10 -17.37
C THR A 174 14.50 -8.75 -16.05
N LYS A 175 14.98 -9.96 -15.83
CA LYS A 175 14.82 -10.69 -14.56
C LYS A 175 16.09 -10.56 -13.74
N LEU A 176 15.96 -10.22 -12.46
CA LEU A 176 17.09 -10.03 -11.55
C LEU A 176 16.86 -10.83 -10.27
N PRO A 177 17.87 -11.58 -9.77
CA PRO A 177 17.80 -12.13 -8.42
C PRO A 177 17.40 -11.04 -7.44
N THR A 178 16.36 -11.30 -6.66
CA THR A 178 15.72 -10.27 -5.83
C THR A 178 15.86 -10.61 -4.36
N PHE A 179 16.34 -9.67 -3.56
CA PHE A 179 16.57 -9.79 -2.13
C PHE A 179 15.56 -8.94 -1.37
N PHE A 180 14.91 -9.54 -0.38
CA PHE A 180 13.97 -8.86 0.49
C PHE A 180 14.27 -9.19 1.96
N PRO A 181 14.70 -8.22 2.80
CA PRO A 181 15.10 -8.43 4.18
C PRO A 181 13.91 -8.57 5.13
N GLY A 182 13.00 -9.46 4.81
CA GLY A 182 11.78 -9.71 5.55
C GLY A 182 11.31 -11.14 5.42
N TYR A 183 10.05 -11.36 5.75
CA TYR A 183 9.37 -12.66 5.58
C TYR A 183 9.02 -12.91 4.12
N ARG A 184 8.96 -14.20 3.74
CA ARG A 184 8.69 -14.61 2.36
C ARG A 184 7.29 -14.25 1.87
N GLY A 185 6.31 -14.20 2.77
CA GLY A 185 4.95 -13.89 2.40
C GLY A 185 4.00 -13.73 3.58
N GLY A 186 2.73 -13.61 3.27
CA GLY A 186 1.60 -13.37 4.17
C GLY A 186 0.54 -12.54 3.47
N TYR A 187 -0.60 -12.32 4.11
CA TYR A 187 -1.70 -11.52 3.55
C TYR A 187 -1.57 -10.02 3.83
N GLN A 188 -0.53 -9.58 4.55
CA GLN A 188 -0.22 -8.15 4.61
C GLN A 188 0.04 -7.64 3.18
N THR A 189 -0.58 -6.52 2.78
CA THR A 189 -0.57 -6.03 1.39
C THR A 189 0.84 -5.99 0.78
N MET A 190 1.81 -5.42 1.51
CA MET A 190 3.19 -5.36 1.03
C MET A 190 3.80 -6.75 0.84
N LEU A 191 3.64 -7.66 1.83
CA LEU A 191 4.19 -9.01 1.75
C LEU A 191 3.54 -9.83 0.64
N LYS A 192 2.21 -9.68 0.45
CA LYS A 192 1.51 -10.35 -0.65
C LYS A 192 1.99 -9.85 -2.01
N MET A 193 2.15 -8.53 -2.18
CA MET A 193 2.73 -7.96 -3.40
C MET A 193 4.16 -8.45 -3.65
N MET A 194 5.01 -8.47 -2.61
CA MET A 194 6.38 -8.93 -2.74
C MET A 194 6.44 -10.40 -3.14
N SER A 195 5.63 -11.25 -2.50
CA SER A 195 5.61 -12.69 -2.81
C SER A 195 5.06 -13.03 -4.19
N LEU A 196 4.19 -12.19 -4.75
CA LEU A 196 3.62 -12.40 -6.08
C LEU A 196 4.48 -11.75 -7.17
N PHE A 197 4.69 -10.43 -7.05
CA PHE A 197 5.28 -9.66 -8.15
C PHE A 197 6.80 -9.68 -8.15
N ASN A 198 7.46 -9.69 -6.99
CA ASN A 198 8.92 -9.80 -6.96
C ASN A 198 9.41 -11.19 -7.36
N VAL A 199 8.66 -12.24 -7.05
CA VAL A 199 8.97 -13.59 -7.54
C VAL A 199 8.97 -13.61 -9.07
N GLU A 200 7.97 -12.99 -9.70
CA GLU A 200 7.92 -12.90 -11.16
C GLU A 200 9.04 -12.01 -11.73
N MET A 201 9.34 -10.87 -11.07
CA MET A 201 10.45 -9.99 -11.48
C MET A 201 11.82 -10.63 -11.27
N ALA A 202 11.93 -11.55 -10.32
CA ALA A 202 13.13 -12.35 -10.10
C ALA A 202 13.35 -13.43 -11.17
N GLY A 203 12.26 -13.85 -11.85
CA GLY A 203 12.29 -14.93 -12.82
C GLY A 203 11.96 -16.30 -12.24
N GLY A 204 11.51 -16.35 -10.97
CA GLY A 204 11.07 -17.56 -10.29
C GLY A 204 11.29 -17.52 -8.79
N PRO A 205 10.65 -18.41 -8.02
CA PRO A 205 10.75 -18.45 -6.57
C PRO A 205 12.15 -18.79 -6.05
N GLU A 206 12.98 -19.47 -6.84
CA GLU A 206 14.38 -19.82 -6.54
C GLU A 206 15.31 -18.61 -6.59
N HIS A 207 14.92 -17.55 -7.32
CA HIS A 207 15.65 -16.30 -7.46
C HIS A 207 15.11 -15.19 -6.52
N TYR A 208 14.12 -15.49 -5.70
CA TYR A 208 13.57 -14.58 -4.70
C TYR A 208 14.05 -14.98 -3.30
N HIS A 209 15.03 -14.25 -2.80
CA HIS A 209 15.73 -14.51 -1.54
C HIS A 209 15.16 -13.63 -0.43
N THR A 210 14.77 -14.24 0.68
CA THR A 210 14.20 -13.53 1.83
C THR A 210 14.99 -13.84 3.10
N LEU A 211 14.98 -12.91 4.05
CA LEU A 211 15.65 -13.11 5.34
C LEU A 211 15.06 -14.31 6.08
N TYR A 212 13.73 -14.35 6.18
CA TYR A 212 12.99 -15.45 6.76
C TYR A 212 12.15 -16.18 5.70
N ASN A 213 12.38 -17.47 5.53
CA ASN A 213 11.68 -18.28 4.53
C ASN A 213 10.28 -18.75 5.03
N SER A 214 9.67 -18.03 5.93
CA SER A 214 8.35 -18.29 6.50
C SER A 214 7.37 -17.18 6.12
N HIS A 215 6.07 -17.47 6.31
CA HIS A 215 4.98 -16.50 6.17
C HIS A 215 4.62 -15.94 7.54
N ILE A 216 4.17 -14.68 7.58
CA ILE A 216 3.56 -14.11 8.80
C ILE A 216 2.08 -14.47 8.79
N PRO A 217 1.60 -15.23 9.79
CA PRO A 217 0.18 -15.53 9.93
C PRO A 217 -0.64 -14.27 10.24
N ALA A 218 -1.81 -14.16 9.60
CA ALA A 218 -2.71 -13.03 9.80
C ALA A 218 -3.21 -12.94 11.26
N ASP A 219 -3.39 -14.08 11.92
CA ASP A 219 -3.80 -14.18 13.31
C ASP A 219 -2.81 -13.54 14.28
N LEU A 220 -1.51 -13.72 14.05
CA LEU A 220 -0.47 -13.05 14.86
C LEU A 220 -0.56 -11.53 14.74
N MET A 221 -0.80 -11.04 13.52
CA MET A 221 -0.92 -9.59 13.29
C MET A 221 -2.19 -9.00 13.91
N ALA A 222 -3.30 -9.73 13.80
CA ALA A 222 -4.60 -9.29 14.34
C ALA A 222 -4.66 -9.31 15.86
N LEU A 223 -4.01 -10.28 16.50
CA LEU A 223 -4.07 -10.51 17.94
C LEU A 223 -2.83 -10.03 18.72
N SER A 224 -1.84 -9.46 18.03
CA SER A 224 -0.56 -9.06 18.64
C SER A 224 -0.72 -8.14 19.85
N GLY A 225 -1.57 -7.12 19.77
CA GLY A 225 -1.83 -6.21 20.87
C GLY A 225 -2.50 -6.88 22.08
N ARG A 226 -3.46 -7.78 21.82
CA ARG A 226 -4.12 -8.55 22.88
C ARG A 226 -3.17 -9.53 23.56
N MET A 227 -2.35 -10.23 22.77
CA MET A 227 -1.33 -11.14 23.28
C MET A 227 -0.31 -10.40 24.14
N GLN A 228 0.15 -9.22 23.71
CA GLN A 228 1.08 -8.40 24.47
C GLN A 228 0.46 -7.95 25.80
N SER A 229 -0.77 -7.42 25.78
CA SER A 229 -1.47 -7.01 26.99
C SER A 229 -1.70 -8.18 27.97
N ALA A 230 -1.98 -9.36 27.46
CA ALA A 230 -2.16 -10.57 28.26
C ALA A 230 -0.85 -11.05 28.88
N GLU A 231 0.26 -10.97 28.14
CA GLU A 231 1.59 -11.31 28.63
C GLU A 231 2.04 -10.34 29.73
N ASP A 232 1.85 -9.02 29.55
CA ASP A 232 2.16 -8.00 30.52
C ASP A 232 1.41 -8.20 31.86
N LYS A 233 0.20 -8.81 31.80
CA LYS A 233 -0.62 -9.12 32.98
C LYS A 233 -0.39 -10.52 33.55
N GLY A 234 0.44 -11.36 32.89
CA GLY A 234 0.63 -12.75 33.27
C GLY A 234 -0.59 -13.65 33.02
N GLU A 235 -1.48 -13.28 32.09
CA GLU A 235 -2.75 -13.96 31.83
C GLU A 235 -2.78 -14.69 30.49
N ILE A 236 -1.67 -14.74 29.75
CA ILE A 236 -1.64 -15.26 28.38
C ILE A 236 -2.12 -16.73 28.27
N GLU A 237 -1.81 -17.56 29.27
CA GLU A 237 -2.26 -18.95 29.31
C GLU A 237 -3.75 -19.10 29.62
N ARG A 238 -4.34 -18.10 30.33
CA ARG A 238 -5.76 -18.12 30.71
C ARG A 238 -6.69 -17.73 29.57
N LEU A 239 -6.19 -17.01 28.55
CA LEU A 239 -7.02 -16.52 27.44
C LEU A 239 -7.24 -17.56 26.33
N GLY A 240 -6.74 -18.77 26.48
CA GLY A 240 -7.04 -19.88 25.57
C GLY A 240 -6.57 -19.67 24.13
N PHE A 241 -5.47 -18.94 23.93
CA PHE A 241 -4.85 -18.84 22.62
C PHE A 241 -4.37 -20.23 22.15
N ASP A 242 -4.46 -20.45 20.83
CA ASP A 242 -3.94 -21.67 20.22
C ASP A 242 -2.44 -21.83 20.56
N PRO A 243 -2.00 -22.99 21.08
CA PRO A 243 -0.59 -23.24 21.39
C PRO A 243 0.34 -23.06 20.18
N ALA A 244 -0.10 -23.41 18.98
CA ALA A 244 0.68 -23.21 17.76
C ALA A 244 0.86 -21.72 17.46
N LEU A 245 -0.15 -20.89 17.68
CA LEU A 245 -0.07 -19.44 17.52
C LEU A 245 0.87 -18.80 18.54
N LEU A 246 0.86 -19.27 19.78
CA LEU A 246 1.79 -18.84 20.83
C LEU A 246 3.24 -19.21 20.49
N GLU A 247 3.49 -20.38 19.93
CA GLU A 247 4.81 -20.80 19.48
C GLU A 247 5.30 -19.96 18.29
N GLN A 248 4.45 -19.70 17.31
CA GLN A 248 4.76 -18.80 16.20
C GLN A 248 5.09 -17.38 16.69
N ARG A 249 4.36 -16.90 17.71
CA ARG A 249 4.65 -15.61 18.35
C ARG A 249 6.03 -15.60 19.01
N ARG A 250 6.36 -16.64 19.77
CA ARG A 250 7.69 -16.78 20.39
C ARG A 250 8.80 -16.73 19.35
N THR A 251 8.66 -17.53 18.30
CA THR A 251 9.60 -17.54 17.16
C THR A 251 9.75 -16.15 16.56
N MET A 252 8.64 -15.43 16.31
CA MET A 252 8.67 -14.09 15.73
C MET A 252 9.35 -13.08 16.67
N LEU A 253 9.12 -13.17 17.98
CA LEU A 253 9.78 -12.29 18.96
C LEU A 253 11.28 -12.57 19.06
N GLU A 254 11.71 -13.83 19.01
CA GLU A 254 13.11 -14.22 18.95
C GLU A 254 13.79 -13.73 17.68
N GLN A 255 13.16 -13.90 16.53
CA GLN A 255 13.61 -13.34 15.25
C GLN A 255 13.74 -11.82 15.34
N GLY A 256 12.76 -11.13 15.96
CA GLY A 256 12.82 -9.70 16.20
C GLY A 256 14.03 -9.26 17.02
N ARG A 257 14.36 -10.01 18.09
CA ARG A 257 15.55 -9.74 18.94
C ARG A 257 16.87 -9.96 18.20
N ARG A 258 16.89 -10.91 17.29
CA ARG A 258 18.08 -11.28 16.51
C ARG A 258 18.17 -10.62 15.15
N LYS A 259 17.19 -9.81 14.79
CA LYS A 259 17.02 -9.28 13.43
C LYS A 259 18.29 -8.63 12.88
N ASP A 260 19.02 -7.87 13.69
CA ASP A 260 20.23 -7.18 13.26
C ASP A 260 21.36 -8.17 12.89
N GLN A 261 21.54 -9.20 13.71
CA GLN A 261 22.55 -10.24 13.47
C GLN A 261 22.15 -11.08 12.24
N ASP A 262 20.87 -11.47 12.16
CA ASP A 262 20.34 -12.25 11.06
C ASP A 262 20.48 -11.48 9.71
N LEU A 263 20.17 -10.16 9.72
CA LEU A 263 20.34 -9.29 8.56
C LEU A 263 21.80 -9.24 8.09
N GLN A 264 22.73 -9.01 9.02
CA GLN A 264 24.16 -8.93 8.69
C GLN A 264 24.68 -10.25 8.11
N ALA A 265 24.37 -11.38 8.76
CA ALA A 265 24.80 -12.70 8.30
C ALA A 265 24.19 -13.02 6.93
N TRP A 266 22.92 -12.71 6.74
CA TRP A 266 22.21 -12.96 5.48
C TRP A 266 22.76 -12.11 4.33
N PHE A 267 22.95 -10.79 4.52
CA PHE A 267 23.52 -9.92 3.50
C PHE A 267 24.97 -10.28 3.20
N SER A 268 25.79 -10.59 4.20
CA SER A 268 27.19 -11.02 3.98
C SER A 268 27.27 -12.23 3.06
N LYS A 269 26.38 -13.21 3.26
CA LYS A 269 26.28 -14.38 2.38
C LYS A 269 25.90 -13.99 0.95
N LEU A 270 24.87 -13.13 0.78
CA LEU A 270 24.37 -12.73 -0.52
C LEU A 270 25.40 -11.87 -1.28
N ILE A 271 26.11 -10.97 -0.60
CA ILE A 271 27.16 -10.15 -1.20
C ILE A 271 28.25 -11.04 -1.83
N GLN A 272 28.66 -12.10 -1.13
CA GLN A 272 29.65 -13.05 -1.64
C GLN A 272 29.09 -13.88 -2.81
N GLN A 273 27.88 -14.41 -2.66
CA GLN A 273 27.25 -15.30 -3.65
C GLN A 273 26.96 -14.57 -4.98
N PHE A 274 26.59 -13.30 -4.93
CA PHE A 274 26.16 -12.52 -6.09
C PHE A 274 27.15 -11.43 -6.49
N LYS A 275 28.41 -11.53 -6.04
CA LYS A 275 29.50 -10.64 -6.46
C LYS A 275 29.59 -10.60 -7.99
N GLY A 276 29.64 -9.39 -8.56
CA GLY A 276 29.73 -9.18 -10.01
C GLY A 276 28.44 -9.47 -10.79
N GLN A 277 27.33 -9.79 -10.12
CA GLN A 277 26.04 -10.00 -10.77
C GLN A 277 25.12 -8.81 -10.56
N ARG A 278 24.19 -8.60 -11.50
CA ARG A 278 23.10 -7.63 -11.32
C ARG A 278 22.03 -8.21 -10.42
N VAL A 279 21.60 -7.43 -9.42
CA VAL A 279 20.60 -7.84 -8.43
C VAL A 279 19.57 -6.74 -8.22
N LYS A 280 18.41 -7.12 -7.66
CA LYS A 280 17.42 -6.20 -7.11
C LYS A 280 17.35 -6.39 -5.61
N ILE A 281 17.46 -5.29 -4.86
CA ILE A 281 17.33 -5.29 -3.41
C ILE A 281 16.13 -4.41 -3.05
N GLY A 282 15.18 -4.97 -2.32
CA GLY A 282 14.04 -4.24 -1.76
C GLY A 282 14.08 -4.27 -0.25
N GLY A 283 13.45 -3.29 0.43
CA GLY A 283 13.36 -3.31 1.87
C GLY A 283 12.77 -2.03 2.46
N THR A 284 12.65 -1.98 3.80
CA THR A 284 12.40 -0.70 4.47
C THR A 284 13.68 0.14 4.45
N PHE A 285 13.55 1.45 4.38
CA PHE A 285 14.73 2.34 4.47
C PHE A 285 15.51 2.10 5.76
N ALA A 286 14.81 1.85 6.87
CA ALA A 286 15.43 1.54 8.14
C ALA A 286 16.30 0.28 8.09
N ASP A 287 15.82 -0.80 7.48
CA ASP A 287 16.59 -2.05 7.35
C ASP A 287 17.78 -1.89 6.40
N LEU A 288 17.58 -1.21 5.27
CA LEU A 288 18.64 -0.94 4.30
C LEU A 288 19.75 -0.08 4.91
N TYR A 289 19.39 0.98 5.65
CA TYR A 289 20.36 1.83 6.35
C TYR A 289 21.11 1.08 7.46
N ARG A 290 20.41 0.25 8.24
CA ARG A 290 21.02 -0.57 9.29
C ARG A 290 22.11 -1.48 8.77
N VAL A 291 21.83 -2.17 7.66
CA VAL A 291 22.80 -3.03 6.98
C VAL A 291 23.96 -2.23 6.41
N ALA A 292 23.65 -1.12 5.73
CA ALA A 292 24.67 -0.28 5.10
C ALA A 292 25.64 0.30 6.14
N ARG A 293 25.12 0.85 7.25
CA ARG A 293 25.93 1.39 8.32
C ARG A 293 26.85 0.33 8.92
N ALA A 294 26.28 -0.82 9.33
CA ALA A 294 27.07 -1.89 9.94
C ALA A 294 28.16 -2.43 9.00
N GLY A 295 27.87 -2.50 7.69
CA GLY A 295 28.87 -2.90 6.68
C GLY A 295 29.97 -1.85 6.48
N LEU A 296 29.60 -0.57 6.37
CA LEU A 296 30.55 0.52 6.22
C LEU A 296 31.47 0.67 7.44
N ASP A 297 30.94 0.49 8.66
CA ASP A 297 31.72 0.50 9.90
C ASP A 297 32.80 -0.60 9.92
N GLN A 298 32.60 -1.68 9.18
CA GLN A 298 33.53 -2.80 8.99
C GLN A 298 34.40 -2.64 7.70
N GLY A 299 34.30 -1.51 7.00
CA GLY A 299 35.00 -1.28 5.73
C GLY A 299 34.49 -2.10 4.55
N MET A 300 33.30 -2.73 4.67
CA MET A 300 32.71 -3.54 3.62
C MET A 300 31.91 -2.70 2.63
N ARG A 301 31.84 -3.19 1.38
CA ARG A 301 30.96 -2.67 0.33
C ARG A 301 30.47 -3.82 -0.54
N CYS A 302 29.31 -3.65 -1.13
CA CYS A 302 28.79 -4.60 -2.11
C CYS A 302 29.48 -4.39 -3.46
N GLU A 303 29.86 -5.48 -4.10
CA GLU A 303 30.47 -5.49 -5.44
C GLU A 303 29.49 -6.09 -6.46
N PHE A 304 28.26 -5.57 -6.48
CA PHE A 304 27.27 -5.95 -7.49
C PHE A 304 27.57 -5.29 -8.83
N ALA A 305 27.12 -5.91 -9.93
CA ALA A 305 27.33 -5.35 -11.25
C ALA A 305 26.53 -4.03 -11.45
N PRO A 306 27.04 -3.12 -12.30
CA PRO A 306 26.33 -1.90 -12.68
C PRO A 306 24.91 -2.19 -13.19
N GLY A 307 23.94 -1.34 -12.82
CA GLY A 307 22.53 -1.54 -13.13
C GLY A 307 21.80 -2.46 -12.14
N SER A 308 22.42 -2.79 -11.01
CA SER A 308 21.69 -3.32 -9.85
C SER A 308 20.69 -2.30 -9.32
N ILE A 309 19.58 -2.78 -8.76
CA ILE A 309 18.44 -1.97 -8.31
C ILE A 309 18.38 -1.99 -6.79
N LEU A 310 18.22 -0.83 -6.20
CA LEU A 310 17.90 -0.66 -4.78
C LEU A 310 16.59 0.11 -4.64
N THR A 311 15.60 -0.49 -3.99
CA THR A 311 14.29 0.12 -3.78
C THR A 311 13.92 0.06 -2.30
N GLY A 312 13.59 1.22 -1.74
CA GLY A 312 13.16 1.32 -0.34
C GLY A 312 11.76 1.89 -0.19
N GLY A 313 11.24 1.80 1.03
CA GLY A 313 9.95 2.38 1.40
C GLY A 313 9.74 2.39 2.92
N GLY A 314 8.56 2.84 3.37
CA GLY A 314 8.15 2.77 4.77
C GLY A 314 8.80 3.77 5.72
N GLY A 315 9.58 4.72 5.19
CA GLY A 315 10.27 5.74 6.00
C GLY A 315 11.36 5.17 6.91
N MET A 316 11.94 6.04 7.75
CA MET A 316 13.01 5.70 8.70
C MET A 316 12.45 5.31 10.08
N LYS A 317 11.36 4.54 10.12
CA LYS A 317 10.74 4.09 11.37
C LYS A 317 11.76 3.35 12.26
N GLY A 318 11.90 3.82 13.49
CA GLY A 318 12.88 3.28 14.45
C GLY A 318 14.25 3.98 14.44
N TYR A 319 14.50 4.91 13.50
CA TYR A 319 15.69 5.75 13.44
C TYR A 319 15.30 7.22 13.46
N LYS A 320 15.01 7.77 14.65
CA LYS A 320 14.69 9.20 14.81
C LYS A 320 15.88 10.10 14.49
N ASP A 321 17.09 9.58 14.67
CA ASP A 321 18.37 10.31 14.56
C ASP A 321 19.19 9.83 13.35
N ALA A 322 18.54 9.39 12.27
CA ALA A 322 19.24 9.06 11.05
C ALA A 322 19.96 10.32 10.52
N PRO A 323 21.25 10.24 10.16
CA PRO A 323 21.99 11.39 9.63
C PRO A 323 21.39 11.86 8.31
N ALA A 324 21.59 13.13 7.98
CA ALA A 324 21.04 13.72 6.76
C ALA A 324 21.50 13.02 5.46
N ASP A 325 22.69 12.42 5.50
CA ASP A 325 23.34 11.70 4.39
C ASP A 325 23.06 10.17 4.38
N TRP A 326 22.08 9.69 5.15
CA TRP A 326 21.79 8.26 5.26
C TRP A 326 21.52 7.59 3.90
N GLU A 327 20.91 8.29 2.95
CA GLU A 327 20.66 7.76 1.60
C GLU A 327 21.99 7.56 0.84
N ASP A 328 22.93 8.48 1.01
CA ASP A 328 24.25 8.38 0.36
C ASP A 328 25.09 7.24 0.98
N GLN A 329 24.98 7.03 2.28
CA GLN A 329 25.59 5.87 2.94
C GLN A 329 25.01 4.57 2.39
N VAL A 330 23.69 4.47 2.24
CA VAL A 330 23.01 3.30 1.66
C VAL A 330 23.47 3.08 0.20
N LYS A 331 23.44 4.12 -0.63
CA LYS A 331 23.91 4.01 -2.02
C LYS A 331 25.38 3.60 -2.11
N THR A 332 26.22 4.17 -1.25
CA THR A 332 27.66 3.85 -1.18
C THR A 332 27.91 2.41 -0.81
N PHE A 333 27.23 1.88 0.21
CA PHE A 333 27.39 0.50 0.64
C PHE A 333 26.95 -0.49 -0.44
N PHE A 334 25.77 -0.28 -1.05
CA PHE A 334 25.24 -1.18 -2.06
C PHE A 334 25.85 -0.99 -3.45
N GLY A 335 26.68 0.04 -3.67
CA GLY A 335 27.31 0.32 -4.96
C GLY A 335 26.32 0.73 -6.05
N VAL A 336 25.24 1.43 -5.69
CA VAL A 336 24.18 1.85 -6.62
C VAL A 336 24.09 3.37 -6.70
N ALA A 337 23.81 3.89 -7.91
CA ALA A 337 23.68 5.33 -8.12
C ALA A 337 22.34 5.90 -7.63
N ARG A 338 21.30 5.06 -7.55
CA ARG A 338 19.92 5.47 -7.27
C ARG A 338 19.30 4.61 -6.20
N LEU A 339 18.53 5.24 -5.31
CA LEU A 339 17.62 4.60 -4.37
C LEU A 339 16.19 4.83 -4.87
N GLY A 340 15.59 3.81 -5.47
CA GLY A 340 14.21 3.86 -5.94
C GLY A 340 13.23 3.95 -4.77
N ASN A 341 12.16 4.70 -4.98
CA ASN A 341 11.09 4.87 -4.01
C ASN A 341 9.75 5.02 -4.73
N GLN A 342 8.66 4.76 -4.03
CA GLN A 342 7.30 5.00 -4.51
C GLN A 342 6.42 5.45 -3.36
N TYR A 343 5.45 6.32 -3.63
CA TYR A 343 4.43 6.75 -2.67
C TYR A 343 3.10 6.09 -3.00
N GLY A 344 2.39 5.66 -1.99
CA GLY A 344 1.05 5.08 -2.08
C GLY A 344 0.65 4.44 -0.76
N PHE A 345 -0.56 3.99 -0.69
CA PHE A 345 -1.11 3.28 0.47
C PHE A 345 -1.92 2.05 0.03
N SER A 346 -2.19 1.16 0.99
CA SER A 346 -2.74 -0.17 0.72
C SER A 346 -4.12 -0.15 0.05
N GLU A 347 -4.85 0.93 0.22
CA GLU A 347 -6.21 1.12 -0.27
C GLU A 347 -6.26 1.42 -1.78
N ASN A 348 -5.17 1.91 -2.37
CA ASN A 348 -5.07 2.22 -3.80
C ASN A 348 -4.22 1.19 -4.54
N ILE A 349 -4.52 0.99 -5.83
CA ILE A 349 -3.65 0.27 -6.75
C ILE A 349 -2.56 1.22 -7.25
N GLY A 350 -2.94 2.46 -7.55
CA GLY A 350 -2.09 3.47 -8.17
C GLY A 350 -1.07 4.09 -7.22
N ASN A 351 0.18 3.59 -7.23
CA ASN A 351 1.32 4.21 -6.54
C ASN A 351 2.04 5.20 -7.46
N ALA A 352 2.70 6.20 -6.87
CA ALA A 352 3.47 7.22 -7.57
C ALA A 352 4.98 6.91 -7.46
N PRO A 353 5.70 6.64 -8.57
CA PRO A 353 7.15 6.45 -8.54
C PRO A 353 7.88 7.75 -8.27
N LEU A 354 9.01 7.67 -7.55
CA LEU A 354 9.92 8.80 -7.36
C LEU A 354 10.77 8.99 -8.63
N CYS A 355 10.75 10.19 -9.20
CA CYS A 355 11.59 10.55 -10.34
C CYS A 355 12.97 11.08 -9.91
N ASP A 356 13.89 11.26 -10.89
CA ASP A 356 15.24 11.75 -10.64
C ASP A 356 15.29 13.21 -10.14
N ALA A 357 14.24 13.98 -10.38
CA ALA A 357 14.10 15.35 -9.85
C ALA A 357 13.56 15.39 -8.40
N GLY A 358 13.35 14.23 -7.75
CA GLY A 358 12.93 14.15 -6.35
C GLY A 358 11.43 14.33 -6.11
N PHE A 359 10.59 14.04 -7.10
CA PHE A 359 9.13 14.11 -6.97
C PHE A 359 8.46 12.76 -7.18
N PHE A 360 7.39 12.52 -6.44
CA PHE A 360 6.48 11.41 -6.69
C PHE A 360 5.46 11.80 -7.77
N HIS A 361 5.50 11.15 -8.91
CA HIS A 361 4.58 11.40 -10.03
C HIS A 361 3.37 10.48 -9.95
N PHE A 362 2.17 11.07 -9.91
CA PHE A 362 0.94 10.30 -10.00
C PHE A 362 0.72 9.80 -11.42
N MET A 363 0.41 8.51 -11.57
CA MET A 363 0.05 7.96 -12.87
C MET A 363 -1.27 8.58 -13.36
N PRO A 364 -1.48 8.73 -14.67
CA PRO A 364 -2.69 9.38 -15.21
C PRO A 364 -4.02 8.75 -14.76
N TYR A 365 -4.01 7.48 -14.36
CA TYR A 365 -5.19 6.80 -13.80
C TYR A 365 -5.35 7.02 -12.29
N THR A 366 -4.47 7.74 -11.61
CA THR A 366 -4.61 8.10 -10.20
C THR A 366 -4.85 9.59 -10.09
N VAL A 367 -5.97 9.97 -9.49
CA VAL A 367 -6.40 11.37 -9.39
C VAL A 367 -6.10 11.92 -8.00
N PRO A 368 -5.04 12.74 -7.84
CA PRO A 368 -4.77 13.41 -6.58
C PRO A 368 -5.69 14.63 -6.42
N ILE A 369 -6.23 14.83 -5.23
CA ILE A 369 -6.97 16.02 -4.82
C ILE A 369 -6.37 16.49 -3.51
N LEU A 370 -6.00 17.76 -3.45
CA LEU A 370 -5.47 18.35 -2.24
C LEU A 370 -6.59 19.05 -1.47
N MET A 371 -6.63 18.85 -0.15
CA MET A 371 -7.67 19.39 0.72
C MET A 371 -7.07 20.34 1.75
N ASP A 372 -7.82 21.38 2.09
CA ASP A 372 -7.54 22.26 3.22
C ASP A 372 -7.97 21.61 4.58
N ALA A 373 -7.83 22.39 5.66
CA ALA A 373 -8.20 21.94 7.00
C ALA A 373 -9.73 21.72 7.18
N ASP A 374 -10.53 22.38 6.36
CA ASP A 374 -12.00 22.23 6.37
C ASP A 374 -12.49 21.07 5.48
N GLY A 375 -11.58 20.35 4.83
CA GLY A 375 -11.91 19.25 3.94
C GLY A 375 -12.35 19.68 2.54
N LYS A 376 -12.14 20.97 2.16
CA LYS A 376 -12.46 21.48 0.84
C LYS A 376 -11.29 21.30 -0.11
N ALA A 377 -11.59 21.05 -1.39
CA ALA A 377 -10.56 20.98 -2.41
C ALA A 377 -9.81 22.30 -2.55
N LEU A 378 -8.48 22.22 -2.54
CA LEU A 378 -7.60 23.31 -2.95
C LEU A 378 -7.52 23.36 -4.48
N PRO A 379 -7.28 24.55 -5.09
CA PRO A 379 -7.12 24.64 -6.53
C PRO A 379 -5.95 23.78 -7.05
N SER A 380 -6.12 23.13 -8.19
CA SER A 380 -5.06 22.34 -8.86
C SER A 380 -4.12 23.26 -9.65
N ALA A 381 -3.46 24.22 -8.98
CA ALA A 381 -2.59 25.23 -9.57
C ALA A 381 -1.42 25.59 -8.67
N GLY A 382 -0.27 25.88 -9.26
CA GLY A 382 0.95 26.28 -8.56
C GLY A 382 1.49 25.22 -7.60
N VAL A 383 2.08 25.67 -6.51
CA VAL A 383 2.61 24.80 -5.43
C VAL A 383 1.75 24.99 -4.20
N GLN A 384 1.15 23.91 -3.71
CA GLN A 384 0.25 23.97 -2.56
C GLN A 384 0.50 22.81 -1.60
N LYS A 385 0.18 23.04 -0.34
CA LYS A 385 0.32 22.07 0.75
C LYS A 385 -1.03 21.78 1.39
N GLY A 386 -1.32 20.52 1.63
CA GLY A 386 -2.57 20.12 2.26
C GLY A 386 -2.67 18.61 2.47
N ARG A 387 -3.85 18.14 2.87
CA ARG A 387 -4.18 16.73 3.01
C ARG A 387 -4.45 16.12 1.64
N LEU A 388 -3.86 14.98 1.38
CA LEU A 388 -4.05 14.28 0.10
C LEU A 388 -5.26 13.35 0.15
N ALA A 389 -6.17 13.50 -0.80
CA ALA A 389 -7.10 12.47 -1.23
C ALA A 389 -6.64 11.89 -2.57
N LEU A 390 -6.81 10.58 -2.75
CA LEU A 390 -6.56 9.89 -4.02
C LEU A 390 -7.83 9.21 -4.47
N VAL A 391 -8.14 9.38 -5.75
CA VAL A 391 -9.21 8.61 -6.41
C VAL A 391 -8.57 7.70 -7.44
N ASP A 392 -8.75 6.40 -7.24
CA ASP A 392 -8.27 5.35 -8.11
C ASP A 392 -9.46 4.68 -8.78
N PRO A 393 -9.74 4.92 -10.07
CA PRO A 393 -10.84 4.31 -10.78
C PRO A 393 -10.55 2.89 -11.28
N ILE A 394 -9.34 2.35 -11.04
CA ILE A 394 -8.96 0.99 -11.48
C ILE A 394 -9.76 -0.10 -10.74
N PRO A 395 -9.93 -0.04 -9.39
CA PRO A 395 -10.67 -1.08 -8.69
C PRO A 395 -12.10 -1.24 -9.20
N THR A 396 -12.52 -2.48 -9.39
CA THR A 396 -13.88 -2.87 -9.78
C THR A 396 -14.62 -3.64 -8.67
N SER A 397 -13.90 -4.01 -7.62
CA SER A 397 -14.43 -4.75 -6.46
C SER A 397 -14.69 -3.89 -5.24
N TYR A 398 -14.01 -2.77 -5.09
CA TYR A 398 -14.18 -1.84 -3.97
C TYR A 398 -14.09 -0.38 -4.45
N TRP A 399 -14.51 0.55 -3.62
CA TRP A 399 -14.42 1.98 -3.93
C TRP A 399 -12.99 2.49 -3.77
N GLY A 400 -12.44 3.09 -4.83
CA GLY A 400 -11.06 3.57 -4.88
C GLY A 400 -10.86 5.02 -4.44
N GLY A 401 -11.88 5.70 -3.93
CA GLY A 401 -11.76 7.08 -3.42
C GLY A 401 -11.41 7.09 -1.93
N PHE A 402 -10.20 7.59 -1.57
CA PHE A 402 -9.73 7.61 -0.19
C PHE A 402 -9.08 8.94 0.18
N VAL A 403 -9.39 9.40 1.40
CA VAL A 403 -8.68 10.50 2.07
C VAL A 403 -7.56 9.91 2.92
N SER A 404 -6.33 10.31 2.66
CA SER A 404 -5.16 9.84 3.40
C SER A 404 -4.96 10.61 4.72
N GLY A 405 -4.14 10.03 5.61
CA GLY A 405 -3.61 10.73 6.79
C GLY A 405 -2.36 11.57 6.49
N ASP A 406 -2.02 11.79 5.22
CA ASP A 406 -0.76 12.38 4.81
C ASP A 406 -0.91 13.85 4.39
N GLU A 407 -0.01 14.68 4.88
CA GLU A 407 0.20 16.05 4.42
C GLU A 407 1.27 16.04 3.34
N VAL A 408 0.94 16.56 2.16
CA VAL A 408 1.83 16.61 1.00
C VAL A 408 1.95 18.01 0.44
N THR A 409 3.09 18.30 -0.18
CA THR A 409 3.28 19.50 -1.02
C THR A 409 3.14 19.08 -2.47
N MET A 410 2.07 19.52 -3.13
CA MET A 410 1.77 19.24 -4.53
C MET A 410 2.29 20.34 -5.43
N HIS A 411 2.87 19.92 -6.56
CA HIS A 411 3.25 20.77 -7.69
C HIS A 411 2.33 20.43 -8.85
N TRP A 412 1.54 21.41 -9.27
CA TRP A 412 0.51 21.27 -10.30
C TRP A 412 0.96 21.70 -11.68
N GLU A 413 2.18 22.23 -11.80
CA GLU A 413 2.78 22.55 -13.09
C GLU A 413 2.92 21.28 -13.93
N GLU A 414 2.67 21.42 -15.26
CA GLU A 414 2.64 20.29 -16.17
C GLU A 414 4.02 19.65 -16.33
N ASP A 415 5.07 20.44 -16.46
CA ASP A 415 6.41 19.96 -16.77
C ASP A 415 7.26 19.76 -15.51
N CYS A 416 7.92 18.61 -15.44
CA CYS A 416 8.93 18.32 -14.44
C CYS A 416 10.32 18.30 -15.07
N PRO A 417 11.39 18.70 -14.36
CA PRO A 417 12.76 18.57 -14.85
C PRO A 417 13.16 17.15 -15.27
N CYS A 418 12.47 16.11 -14.78
CA CYS A 418 12.67 14.72 -15.21
C CYS A 418 12.10 14.40 -16.60
N GLY A 419 11.34 15.31 -17.22
CA GLY A 419 10.66 15.14 -18.50
C GLY A 419 9.28 14.50 -18.43
N TRP A 420 8.81 14.07 -17.25
CA TRP A 420 7.45 13.54 -17.09
C TRP A 420 6.46 14.66 -16.84
N LYS A 421 5.27 14.51 -17.38
CA LYS A 421 4.17 15.48 -17.21
C LYS A 421 3.26 15.09 -16.05
N GLY A 422 2.54 16.10 -15.57
CA GLY A 422 1.44 15.94 -14.63
C GLY A 422 1.74 16.26 -13.18
N PRO A 423 0.71 16.18 -12.31
CA PRO A 423 0.81 16.54 -10.91
C PRO A 423 1.80 15.62 -10.18
N ARG A 424 2.55 16.21 -9.28
CA ARG A 424 3.58 15.51 -8.52
C ARG A 424 3.68 16.02 -7.09
N ALA A 425 3.96 15.12 -6.17
CA ALA A 425 4.21 15.47 -4.78
C ALA A 425 5.71 15.58 -4.50
N ALA A 426 6.09 16.55 -3.68
CA ALA A 426 7.45 16.62 -3.15
C ALA A 426 7.80 15.34 -2.36
N LYS A 427 9.09 14.97 -2.33
CA LYS A 427 9.58 13.76 -1.65
C LYS A 427 9.26 13.73 -0.16
N THR A 428 9.17 14.89 0.48
CA THR A 428 8.86 15.01 1.92
C THR A 428 7.36 14.90 2.12
N ILE A 429 6.93 13.80 2.73
CA ILE A 429 5.54 13.53 3.11
C ILE A 429 5.51 13.36 4.63
N ARG A 430 4.54 13.98 5.29
CA ARG A 430 4.34 13.91 6.73
C ARG A 430 2.98 13.32 7.06
N ARG A 431 2.88 12.55 8.11
CA ARG A 431 1.59 12.15 8.66
C ARG A 431 1.07 13.20 9.62
N PHE A 432 -0.20 13.54 9.50
CA PHE A 432 -0.84 14.45 10.45
C PHE A 432 -0.75 13.94 11.90
N ALA A 433 -0.92 12.63 12.12
CA ALA A 433 -0.78 12.02 13.44
C ALA A 433 0.63 12.09 14.03
N GLU A 434 1.67 12.34 13.23
CA GLU A 434 3.08 12.43 13.65
C GLU A 434 3.52 13.89 13.86
N SER A 435 2.67 14.90 13.56
CA SER A 435 2.95 16.32 13.77
C SER A 435 2.70 16.68 15.24
N GLU A 436 3.48 17.60 15.82
CA GLU A 436 3.20 18.15 17.15
C GLU A 436 1.79 18.75 17.21
N GLY A 437 0.95 18.23 18.12
CA GLY A 437 -0.48 18.61 18.19
C GLY A 437 -1.31 18.06 17.04
N GLY A 438 -0.74 17.18 16.21
CA GLY A 438 -1.40 16.59 15.07
C GLY A 438 -2.55 15.68 15.50
N ASP A 439 -3.76 16.11 15.17
CA ASP A 439 -4.96 15.32 15.30
C ASP A 439 -5.19 14.59 13.98
N ASP A 440 -5.26 13.25 14.01
CA ASP A 440 -5.65 12.44 12.84
C ASP A 440 -7.17 12.55 12.55
N LYS A 441 -7.81 13.60 13.09
CA LYS A 441 -9.20 13.90 12.74
C LYS A 441 -9.26 14.32 11.29
N ILE A 442 -9.72 13.38 10.48
CA ILE A 442 -10.04 13.64 9.10
C ILE A 442 -11.35 14.42 9.10
N THR A 443 -11.29 15.69 8.70
CA THR A 443 -12.48 16.47 8.41
C THR A 443 -13.06 15.97 7.10
N CYS A 444 -14.31 15.50 7.11
CA CYS A 444 -14.97 15.03 5.91
C CYS A 444 -15.36 16.23 5.03
N ALA A 445 -15.11 16.09 3.73
CA ALA A 445 -15.65 17.00 2.74
C ALA A 445 -17.16 16.78 2.61
N GLY A 446 -17.97 17.48 3.40
CA GLY A 446 -19.41 17.33 3.41
C GLY A 446 -19.97 17.34 4.84
N SER A 447 -21.14 16.76 5.04
CA SER A 447 -21.77 16.69 6.35
C SER A 447 -21.06 15.68 7.26
N GLN A 448 -20.51 16.14 8.38
CA GLN A 448 -19.90 15.27 9.40
C GLN A 448 -20.94 14.33 10.02
N GLN A 449 -22.17 14.78 10.20
CA GLN A 449 -23.27 13.94 10.69
C GLN A 449 -23.54 12.78 9.73
N ALA A 450 -23.64 13.06 8.42
CA ALA A 450 -23.82 12.03 7.39
C ALA A 450 -22.69 10.99 7.39
N TYR A 451 -21.48 11.45 7.61
CA TYR A 451 -20.32 10.55 7.71
C TYR A 451 -20.34 9.69 8.97
N ASN A 452 -20.74 10.24 10.11
CA ASN A 452 -20.89 9.46 11.35
C ASN A 452 -21.96 8.37 11.21
N GLU A 453 -23.12 8.70 10.66
CA GLU A 453 -24.19 7.73 10.37
C GLU A 453 -23.75 6.64 9.38
N PHE A 454 -22.92 7.00 8.42
CA PHE A 454 -22.29 6.05 7.51
C PHE A 454 -21.31 5.11 8.25
N MET A 455 -20.47 5.63 9.14
CA MET A 455 -19.53 4.82 9.93
C MET A 455 -20.28 3.86 10.88
N GLU A 456 -21.39 4.29 11.47
CA GLU A 456 -22.29 3.42 12.26
C GLU A 456 -22.90 2.31 11.41
N PHE A 457 -23.36 2.62 10.19
CA PHE A 457 -23.86 1.61 9.25
C PHE A 457 -22.78 0.58 8.88
N VAL A 458 -21.54 1.01 8.63
CA VAL A 458 -20.44 0.07 8.32
C VAL A 458 -20.15 -0.84 9.51
N ALA A 459 -20.10 -0.29 10.73
CA ALA A 459 -19.83 -1.04 11.95
C ALA A 459 -21.02 -1.89 12.44
N GLY A 460 -22.27 -1.42 12.23
CA GLY A 460 -23.48 -2.05 12.73
C GLY A 460 -23.84 -3.34 11.99
N ASP A 461 -24.61 -4.21 12.66
CA ASP A 461 -25.10 -5.52 12.15
C ASP A 461 -24.02 -6.46 11.60
N ALA A 462 -22.82 -6.36 12.15
CA ALA A 462 -21.74 -7.30 11.91
C ALA A 462 -21.69 -8.36 13.01
#